data_68dd12e870469932d20d8e74ce09ea33
#
_entry.id   68dd12e870469932d20d8e74ce09ea33
#
_cell.length_a   1.000
_cell.length_b   1.000
_cell.length_c   1.000
_cell.angle_alpha   90.00
_cell.angle_beta   90.00
_cell.angle_gamma   90.00
#
_symmetry.space_group_name_H-M   'P 1'
#
loop_
_entity.id
_entity.type
_entity.pdbx_description
1 polymer ?
#
loop_
_entity_poly.entity_id
_entity_poly.type
_entity_poly.pdbx_seq_one_letter_code
_entity_poly.pdbx_strand_id
1 'polypeptide(L)'
;GVLMSVLFAFFVLILMSNQIATGLSLTIFGIGLSSMLGKEFIGIPIEGLNPWYLVISSFLIVFLVSYFLNKTKTGLVLRAVGESHTSAHALGYDVILVRFLSIIFGGSMCALAGFYISICYAPMWQEGMTAGRGWIALAIVVFATWKPKNVLIGAYIFGGVTIIQMNLQAIGLRLPAQLFSMAPYVVTLIVLVIISSNQLRIKLSAPASLTIPFYKGCLLYTSDAADDDT
;
A
#
# COMPACT_ATOMS: atom_id res chain seq x y z
N GLY A 1 -3.71 3.10 12.87
CA GLY A 1 -3.57 2.23 11.71
C GLY A 1 -4.16 0.85 11.95
N VAL A 2 -3.69 0.10 12.96
CA VAL A 2 -4.15 -1.27 13.25
C VAL A 2 -5.66 -1.34 13.44
N LEU A 3 -6.25 -0.45 14.22
CA LEU A 3 -7.70 -0.43 14.46
C LEU A 3 -8.49 -0.27 13.15
N MET A 4 -8.05 0.63 12.28
CA MET A 4 -8.69 0.85 10.97
C MET A 4 -8.53 -0.36 10.05
N SER A 5 -7.37 -1.04 10.09
CA SER A 5 -7.18 -2.26 9.30
C SER A 5 -7.98 -3.45 9.82
N VAL A 6 -8.21 -3.55 11.14
CA VAL A 6 -9.12 -4.55 11.71
C VAL A 6 -10.56 -4.30 11.27
N LEU A 7 -11.02 -3.03 11.29
CA LEU A 7 -12.34 -2.67 10.77
C LEU A 7 -12.47 -3.02 9.27
N PHE A 8 -11.47 -2.67 8.47
CA PHE A 8 -11.44 -3.03 7.05
C PHE A 8 -11.52 -4.55 6.85
N ALA A 9 -10.70 -5.31 7.59
CA ALA A 9 -10.69 -6.77 7.51
C ALA A 9 -12.04 -7.37 7.92
N PHE A 10 -12.68 -6.85 8.95
CA PHE A 10 -14.00 -7.28 9.37
C PHE A 10 -15.04 -7.11 8.26
N PHE A 11 -15.13 -5.93 7.66
CA PHE A 11 -16.09 -5.68 6.58
C PHE A 11 -15.80 -6.53 5.33
N VAL A 12 -14.53 -6.65 4.95
CA VAL A 12 -14.15 -7.30 3.68
C VAL A 12 -14.08 -8.83 3.81
N LEU A 13 -13.57 -9.36 4.93
CA LEU A 13 -13.36 -10.81 5.07
C LEU A 13 -14.55 -11.52 5.73
N ILE A 14 -15.27 -10.86 6.63
CA ILE A 14 -16.38 -11.46 7.36
C ILE A 14 -17.73 -11.10 6.71
N LEU A 15 -17.95 -9.79 6.46
CA LEU A 15 -19.20 -9.32 5.85
C LEU A 15 -19.19 -9.40 4.32
N MET A 16 -18.07 -9.82 3.71
CA MET A 16 -17.92 -9.98 2.25
C MET A 16 -18.29 -8.72 1.46
N SER A 17 -18.09 -7.52 2.06
CA SER A 17 -18.43 -6.26 1.42
C SER A 17 -17.46 -5.93 0.28
N ASN A 18 -17.88 -5.05 -0.64
CA ASN A 18 -17.03 -4.61 -1.74
C ASN A 18 -15.77 -3.91 -1.20
N GLN A 19 -14.59 -4.43 -1.55
CA GLN A 19 -13.29 -3.97 -1.04
C GLN A 19 -13.03 -2.50 -1.37
N ILE A 20 -13.38 -2.06 -2.60
CA ILE A 20 -13.14 -0.70 -3.07
C ILE A 20 -14.05 0.28 -2.32
N ALA A 21 -15.34 -0.01 -2.24
CA ALA A 21 -16.30 0.82 -1.53
C ALA A 21 -15.97 0.93 -0.04
N THR A 22 -15.62 -0.17 0.61
CA THR A 22 -15.20 -0.20 2.01
C THR A 22 -13.92 0.60 2.24
N GLY A 23 -12.94 0.49 1.35
CA GLY A 23 -11.70 1.26 1.43
C GLY A 23 -11.93 2.76 1.32
N LEU A 24 -12.76 3.20 0.35
CA LEU A 24 -13.13 4.61 0.18
C LEU A 24 -13.89 5.16 1.39
N SER A 25 -14.87 4.41 1.90
CA SER A 25 -15.65 4.80 3.08
C SER A 25 -14.77 4.94 4.32
N LEU A 26 -13.86 3.98 4.55
CA LEU A 26 -12.89 4.05 5.64
C LEU A 26 -11.88 5.18 5.49
N THR A 27 -11.52 5.54 4.27
CA THR A 27 -10.65 6.70 4.01
C THR A 27 -11.33 7.99 4.43
N ILE A 28 -12.59 8.20 4.03
CA ILE A 28 -13.38 9.40 4.42
C ILE A 28 -13.57 9.43 5.93
N PHE A 29 -13.96 8.30 6.53
CA PHE A 29 -14.10 8.16 7.98
C PHE A 29 -12.78 8.47 8.71
N GLY A 30 -11.66 7.93 8.22
CA GLY A 30 -10.33 8.16 8.79
C GLY A 30 -9.88 9.62 8.72
N ILE A 31 -10.16 10.31 7.62
CA ILE A 31 -9.88 11.74 7.47
C ILE A 31 -10.71 12.52 8.49
N GLY A 32 -12.02 12.28 8.59
CA GLY A 32 -12.89 12.96 9.55
C GLY A 32 -12.47 12.73 10.99
N LEU A 33 -12.17 11.47 11.36
CA LEU A 33 -11.70 11.12 12.70
C LEU A 33 -10.35 11.78 13.02
N SER A 34 -9.42 11.79 12.06
CA SER A 34 -8.11 12.43 12.23
C SER A 34 -8.24 13.95 12.40
N SER A 35 -9.10 14.61 11.61
CA SER A 35 -9.36 16.06 11.72
C SER A 35 -9.98 16.40 13.09
N MET A 36 -10.93 15.57 13.55
CA MET A 36 -11.58 15.77 14.84
C MET A 36 -10.58 15.65 16.01
N LEU A 37 -9.79 14.58 16.03
CA LEU A 37 -8.82 14.32 17.10
C LEU A 37 -7.59 15.23 17.01
N GLY A 38 -7.21 15.64 15.81
CA GLY A 38 -6.04 16.49 15.58
C GLY A 38 -6.28 17.97 15.79
N LYS A 39 -7.53 18.41 15.96
CA LYS A 39 -7.88 19.84 16.05
C LYS A 39 -7.14 20.59 17.15
N GLU A 40 -6.91 19.95 18.28
CA GLU A 40 -6.20 20.55 19.43
C GLU A 40 -4.69 20.68 19.21
N PHE A 41 -4.12 19.95 18.23
CA PHE A 41 -2.69 19.92 17.94
C PHE A 41 -2.28 20.78 16.74
N ILE A 42 -3.24 21.49 16.13
CA ILE A 42 -2.96 22.36 14.97
C ILE A 42 -2.01 23.48 15.37
N GLY A 43 -0.90 23.59 14.65
CA GLY A 43 0.06 24.69 14.83
C GLY A 43 0.97 24.55 16.05
N ILE A 44 0.91 23.44 16.79
CA ILE A 44 1.86 23.16 17.87
C ILE A 44 3.09 22.47 17.28
N PRO A 45 4.27 23.13 17.26
CA PRO A 45 5.48 22.51 16.78
C PRO A 45 5.94 21.44 17.78
N ILE A 46 6.32 20.27 17.26
CA ILE A 46 6.87 19.16 18.03
C ILE A 46 8.38 19.11 17.77
N GLU A 47 9.18 18.81 18.78
CA GLU A 47 10.60 18.51 18.57
C GLU A 47 10.70 17.30 17.63
N GLY A 48 11.23 17.53 16.42
CA GLY A 48 11.36 16.50 15.38
C GLY A 48 12.37 15.44 15.80
N LEU A 49 12.02 14.16 15.60
CA LEU A 49 12.97 13.06 15.74
C LEU A 49 14.01 13.12 14.62
N ASN A 50 15.23 12.71 14.95
CA ASN A 50 16.28 12.60 13.95
C ASN A 50 15.84 11.64 12.82
N PRO A 51 15.71 12.09 11.57
CA PRO A 51 15.17 11.32 10.46
C PRO A 51 16.01 10.06 10.14
N TRP A 52 17.28 10.04 10.51
CA TRP A 52 18.19 8.91 10.22
C TRP A 52 17.73 7.59 10.84
N TYR A 53 17.16 7.63 12.05
CA TYR A 53 16.64 6.40 12.68
C TYR A 53 15.55 5.75 11.86
N LEU A 54 14.65 6.55 11.27
CA LEU A 54 13.55 6.06 10.45
C LEU A 54 14.01 5.66 9.05
N VAL A 55 14.99 6.33 8.49
CA VAL A 55 15.61 5.93 7.22
C VAL A 55 16.26 4.54 7.37
N ILE A 56 17.06 4.34 8.41
CA ILE A 56 17.72 3.05 8.67
C ILE A 56 16.68 1.96 8.93
N SER A 57 15.63 2.25 9.74
CA SER A 57 14.56 1.29 10.01
C SER A 57 13.78 0.92 8.75
N SER A 58 13.56 1.83 7.81
CA SER A 58 12.89 1.54 6.55
C SER A 58 13.67 0.54 5.68
N PHE A 59 14.99 0.67 5.59
CA PHE A 59 15.84 -0.31 4.92
C PHE A 59 15.75 -1.68 5.60
N LEU A 60 15.83 -1.69 6.93
CA LEU A 60 15.71 -2.92 7.71
C LEU A 60 14.38 -3.60 7.47
N ILE A 61 13.26 -2.86 7.48
CA ILE A 61 11.92 -3.39 7.21
C ILE A 61 11.85 -4.00 5.81
N VAL A 62 12.33 -3.31 4.77
CA VAL A 62 12.32 -3.85 3.40
C VAL A 62 13.14 -5.12 3.30
N PHE A 63 14.30 -5.17 3.95
CA PHE A 63 15.14 -6.37 3.98
C PHE A 63 14.43 -7.52 4.70
N LEU A 64 13.85 -7.28 5.87
CA LEU A 64 13.10 -8.27 6.65
C LEU A 64 11.90 -8.81 5.89
N VAL A 65 11.09 -7.93 5.28
CA VAL A 65 9.93 -8.34 4.46
C VAL A 65 10.39 -9.15 3.25
N SER A 66 11.47 -8.73 2.58
CA SER A 66 12.01 -9.47 1.43
C SER A 66 12.53 -10.86 1.86
N TYR A 67 13.22 -10.94 3.01
CA TYR A 67 13.68 -12.21 3.57
C TYR A 67 12.50 -13.10 3.97
N PHE A 68 11.52 -12.54 4.69
CA PHE A 68 10.30 -13.25 5.10
C PHE A 68 9.58 -13.87 3.89
N LEU A 69 9.31 -13.09 2.87
CA LEU A 69 8.59 -13.55 1.68
C LEU A 69 9.33 -14.62 0.88
N ASN A 70 10.67 -14.56 0.84
CA ASN A 70 11.44 -15.43 -0.06
C ASN A 70 12.11 -16.62 0.66
N LYS A 71 12.31 -16.55 1.97
CA LYS A 71 13.11 -17.53 2.70
C LYS A 71 12.35 -18.25 3.82
N THR A 72 11.12 -17.84 4.15
CA THR A 72 10.33 -18.48 5.21
C THR A 72 9.18 -19.33 4.67
N LYS A 73 8.80 -20.37 5.43
CA LYS A 73 7.63 -21.21 5.10
C LYS A 73 6.33 -20.42 5.13
N THR A 74 6.17 -19.53 6.11
CA THR A 74 5.01 -18.64 6.23
C THR A 74 4.91 -17.64 5.08
N GLY A 75 6.04 -17.10 4.60
CA GLY A 75 6.09 -16.26 3.42
C GLY A 75 5.71 -17.02 2.13
N LEU A 76 6.07 -18.32 2.04
CA LEU A 76 5.63 -19.17 0.93
C LEU A 76 4.11 -19.37 0.96
N VAL A 77 3.53 -19.67 2.13
CA VAL A 77 2.08 -19.81 2.32
C VAL A 77 1.37 -18.51 1.94
N LEU A 78 1.89 -17.35 2.37
CA LEU A 78 1.32 -16.05 2.04
C LEU A 78 1.27 -15.82 0.52
N ARG A 79 2.34 -16.16 -0.19
CA ARG A 79 2.38 -16.06 -1.66
C ARG A 79 1.44 -17.06 -2.34
N ALA A 80 1.34 -18.30 -1.83
CA ALA A 80 0.42 -19.31 -2.33
C ALA A 80 -1.04 -18.85 -2.20
N VAL A 81 -1.43 -18.27 -1.05
CA VAL A 81 -2.75 -17.66 -0.84
C VAL A 81 -2.98 -16.48 -1.79
N GLY A 82 -1.96 -15.68 -2.07
CA GLY A 82 -2.03 -14.58 -3.04
C GLY A 82 -2.21 -15.06 -4.50
N GLU A 83 -1.67 -16.21 -4.85
CA GLU A 83 -1.78 -16.77 -6.19
C GLU A 83 -3.12 -17.50 -6.40
N SER A 84 -3.53 -18.37 -5.47
CA SER A 84 -4.79 -19.10 -5.53
C SER A 84 -5.34 -19.39 -4.14
N HIS A 85 -6.44 -18.71 -3.78
CA HIS A 85 -7.14 -18.96 -2.52
C HIS A 85 -7.67 -20.39 -2.41
N THR A 86 -8.25 -20.90 -3.49
CA THR A 86 -8.89 -22.22 -3.55
C THR A 86 -7.86 -23.32 -3.37
N SER A 87 -6.74 -23.23 -4.08
CA SER A 87 -5.65 -24.20 -3.96
C SER A 87 -5.02 -24.18 -2.57
N ALA A 88 -4.80 -23.00 -1.99
CA ALA A 88 -4.26 -22.89 -0.64
C ALA A 88 -5.23 -23.46 0.40
N HIS A 89 -6.54 -23.24 0.24
CA HIS A 89 -7.57 -23.82 1.11
C HIS A 89 -7.64 -25.33 0.99
N ALA A 90 -7.56 -25.88 -0.22
CA ALA A 90 -7.54 -27.34 -0.47
C ALA A 90 -6.33 -28.01 0.20
N LEU A 91 -5.21 -27.31 0.34
CA LEU A 91 -4.03 -27.76 1.08
C LEU A 91 -4.17 -27.64 2.62
N GLY A 92 -5.33 -27.17 3.14
CA GLY A 92 -5.63 -27.07 4.56
C GLY A 92 -5.19 -25.76 5.21
N TYR A 93 -4.75 -24.74 4.46
CA TYR A 93 -4.40 -23.43 5.04
C TYR A 93 -5.64 -22.57 5.29
N ASP A 94 -5.66 -21.86 6.42
CA ASP A 94 -6.72 -20.90 6.71
C ASP A 94 -6.46 -19.59 5.96
N VAL A 95 -7.10 -19.47 4.80
CA VAL A 95 -6.99 -18.30 3.91
C VAL A 95 -7.45 -17.01 4.58
N ILE A 96 -8.51 -17.07 5.41
CA ILE A 96 -9.06 -15.89 6.10
C ILE A 96 -8.04 -15.36 7.11
N LEU A 97 -7.45 -16.24 7.91
CA LEU A 97 -6.45 -15.86 8.90
C LEU A 97 -5.22 -15.22 8.24
N VAL A 98 -4.71 -15.83 7.15
CA VAL A 98 -3.55 -15.31 6.42
C VAL A 98 -3.84 -13.94 5.84
N ARG A 99 -5.02 -13.73 5.26
CA ARG A 99 -5.44 -12.41 4.74
C ARG A 99 -5.62 -11.40 5.85
N PHE A 100 -6.24 -11.78 6.95
CA PHE A 100 -6.44 -10.91 8.12
C PHE A 100 -5.12 -10.40 8.68
N LEU A 101 -4.15 -11.29 8.90
CA LEU A 101 -2.82 -10.90 9.39
C LEU A 101 -2.09 -9.99 8.41
N SER A 102 -2.24 -10.24 7.10
CA SER A 102 -1.64 -9.40 6.06
C SER A 102 -2.22 -7.99 6.04
N ILE A 103 -3.54 -7.85 6.23
CA ILE A 103 -4.21 -6.55 6.30
C ILE A 103 -3.75 -5.77 7.54
N ILE A 104 -3.65 -6.43 8.70
CA ILE A 104 -3.15 -5.79 9.93
C ILE A 104 -1.70 -5.33 9.76
N PHE A 105 -0.85 -6.16 9.18
CA PHE A 105 0.53 -5.79 8.88
C PHE A 105 0.59 -4.57 7.96
N GLY A 106 -0.19 -4.55 6.87
CA GLY A 106 -0.29 -3.41 5.96
C GLY A 106 -0.74 -2.12 6.68
N GLY A 107 -1.79 -2.21 7.50
CA GLY A 107 -2.27 -1.06 8.28
C GLY A 107 -1.27 -0.55 9.32
N SER A 108 -0.45 -1.44 9.89
CA SER A 108 0.65 -1.06 10.79
C SER A 108 1.74 -0.28 10.03
N MET A 109 2.10 -0.73 8.84
CA MET A 109 3.08 -0.02 8.00
C MET A 109 2.55 1.35 7.54
N CYS A 110 1.27 1.46 7.19
CA CYS A 110 0.63 2.74 6.88
C CYS A 110 0.66 3.70 8.09
N ALA A 111 0.44 3.19 9.31
CA ALA A 111 0.53 3.99 10.54
C ALA A 111 1.96 4.52 10.78
N LEU A 112 2.98 3.68 10.57
CA LEU A 112 4.38 4.09 10.66
C LEU A 112 4.73 5.16 9.62
N ALA A 113 4.18 5.07 8.41
CA ALA A 113 4.36 6.09 7.39
C ALA A 113 3.72 7.43 7.80
N GLY A 114 2.50 7.39 8.37
CA GLY A 114 1.84 8.59 8.92
C GLY A 114 2.63 9.21 10.08
N PHE A 115 3.16 8.39 10.98
CA PHE A 115 4.04 8.81 12.07
C PHE A 115 5.29 9.53 11.53
N TYR A 116 5.94 8.97 10.50
CA TYR A 116 7.09 9.60 9.85
C TYR A 116 6.76 10.99 9.32
N ILE A 117 5.61 11.13 8.63
CA ILE A 117 5.21 12.41 8.04
C ILE A 117 4.98 13.46 9.12
N SER A 118 4.30 13.12 10.22
CA SER A 118 3.91 14.07 11.25
C SER A 118 5.02 14.43 12.23
N ILE A 119 6.07 13.62 12.38
CA ILE A 119 7.11 13.85 13.38
C ILE A 119 8.47 14.21 12.75
N CYS A 120 8.77 13.65 11.56
CA CYS A 120 10.08 13.87 10.94
C CYS A 120 10.04 14.78 9.72
N TYR A 121 9.04 14.64 8.86
CA TYR A 121 8.96 15.41 7.63
C TYR A 121 8.38 16.81 7.85
N ALA A 122 7.27 16.89 8.54
CA ALA A 122 6.65 18.14 8.94
C ALA A 122 6.29 18.03 10.44
N PRO A 123 7.19 18.44 11.36
CA PRO A 123 7.02 18.25 12.81
C PRO A 123 5.94 19.19 13.37
N MET A 124 4.77 19.12 12.81
CA MET A 124 3.58 19.85 13.15
C MET A 124 2.38 19.14 12.52
N TRP A 125 1.31 18.97 13.29
CA TRP A 125 0.11 18.39 12.72
C TRP A 125 -0.64 19.42 11.88
N GLN A 126 -0.98 19.06 10.64
CA GLN A 126 -1.80 19.87 9.74
C GLN A 126 -2.88 18.99 9.12
N GLU A 127 -4.07 19.54 8.96
CA GLU A 127 -5.14 18.86 8.26
C GLU A 127 -4.74 18.57 6.81
N GLY A 128 -4.99 17.34 6.35
CA GLY A 128 -4.69 16.93 4.98
C GLY A 128 -3.21 16.72 4.66
N MET A 129 -2.29 16.69 5.64
CA MET A 129 -0.84 16.53 5.40
C MET A 129 -0.44 15.25 4.65
N THR A 130 -1.32 14.23 4.64
CA THR A 130 -1.12 12.97 3.90
C THR A 130 -1.82 12.94 2.55
N ALA A 131 -2.51 14.02 2.14
CA ALA A 131 -3.33 14.06 0.94
C ALA A 131 -2.54 13.66 -0.32
N GLY A 132 -3.06 12.68 -1.07
CA GLY A 132 -2.47 12.19 -2.31
C GLY A 132 -1.26 11.25 -2.16
N ARG A 133 -0.55 11.25 -1.04
CA ARG A 133 0.66 10.43 -0.86
C ARG A 133 0.39 8.92 -0.90
N GLY A 134 -0.80 8.49 -0.44
CA GLY A 134 -1.22 7.10 -0.53
C GLY A 134 -1.36 6.61 -1.98
N TRP A 135 -1.83 7.45 -2.88
CA TRP A 135 -1.93 7.13 -4.31
C TRP A 135 -0.55 6.98 -4.96
N ILE A 136 0.41 7.84 -4.59
CA ILE A 136 1.81 7.72 -5.02
C ILE A 136 2.40 6.40 -4.52
N ALA A 137 2.17 6.03 -3.27
CA ALA A 137 2.63 4.76 -2.70
C ALA A 137 2.06 3.55 -3.46
N LEU A 138 0.75 3.57 -3.80
CA LEU A 138 0.13 2.54 -4.63
C LEU A 138 0.78 2.45 -6.01
N ALA A 139 1.01 3.60 -6.65
CA ALA A 139 1.70 3.66 -7.94
C ALA A 139 3.11 3.08 -7.88
N ILE A 140 3.87 3.35 -6.81
CA ILE A 140 5.20 2.76 -6.59
C ILE A 140 5.12 1.23 -6.47
N VAL A 141 4.10 0.68 -5.80
CA VAL A 141 3.93 -0.77 -5.66
C VAL A 141 3.66 -1.42 -7.02
N VAL A 142 2.80 -0.83 -7.85
CA VAL A 142 2.52 -1.29 -9.21
C VAL A 142 3.78 -1.20 -10.07
N PHE A 143 4.51 -0.07 -10.00
CA PHE A 143 5.83 0.12 -10.64
C PHE A 143 6.82 -0.98 -10.23
N ALA A 144 6.88 -1.28 -8.96
CA ALA A 144 7.79 -2.29 -8.41
C ALA A 144 7.44 -3.74 -8.82
N THR A 145 6.36 -3.94 -9.58
CA THR A 145 5.86 -5.27 -9.96
C THR A 145 5.72 -6.19 -8.75
N TRP A 146 5.17 -5.63 -7.63
CA TRP A 146 4.90 -6.34 -6.38
C TRP A 146 6.15 -6.93 -5.66
N LYS A 147 7.36 -6.50 -6.06
CA LYS A 147 8.62 -6.98 -5.46
C LYS A 147 9.16 -5.96 -4.46
N PRO A 148 9.38 -6.34 -3.17
CA PRO A 148 9.81 -5.39 -2.13
C PRO A 148 11.12 -4.63 -2.47
N LYS A 149 12.08 -5.30 -3.10
CA LYS A 149 13.35 -4.65 -3.52
C LYS A 149 13.13 -3.54 -4.53
N ASN A 150 12.21 -3.73 -5.48
CA ASN A 150 11.91 -2.74 -6.50
C ASN A 150 11.10 -1.56 -5.92
N VAL A 151 10.31 -1.80 -4.84
CA VAL A 151 9.62 -0.73 -4.10
C VAL A 151 10.63 0.28 -3.56
N LEU A 152 11.76 -0.20 -3.05
CA LEU A 152 12.83 0.68 -2.58
C LEU A 152 13.35 1.60 -3.69
N ILE A 153 13.65 1.03 -4.87
CA ILE A 153 14.11 1.79 -6.04
C ILE A 153 13.05 2.83 -6.45
N GLY A 154 11.79 2.41 -6.53
CA GLY A 154 10.66 3.31 -6.81
C GLY A 154 10.57 4.46 -5.81
N ALA A 155 10.64 4.16 -4.51
CA ALA A 155 10.59 5.16 -3.46
C ALA A 155 11.71 6.20 -3.57
N TYR A 156 12.94 5.78 -3.92
CA TYR A 156 14.05 6.73 -4.15
C TYR A 156 13.86 7.57 -5.40
N ILE A 157 13.35 7.02 -6.49
CA ILE A 157 13.05 7.79 -7.70
C ILE A 157 12.01 8.88 -7.38
N PHE A 158 10.89 8.51 -6.75
CA PHE A 158 9.83 9.46 -6.41
C PHE A 158 10.26 10.48 -5.35
N GLY A 159 10.98 10.03 -4.31
CA GLY A 159 11.56 10.91 -3.30
C GLY A 159 12.57 11.89 -3.92
N GLY A 160 13.42 11.41 -4.83
CA GLY A 160 14.37 12.24 -5.57
C GLY A 160 13.69 13.32 -6.41
N VAL A 161 12.62 12.97 -7.13
CA VAL A 161 11.81 13.96 -7.89
C VAL A 161 11.25 15.02 -6.97
N THR A 162 10.75 14.65 -5.79
CA THR A 162 10.21 15.60 -4.81
C THR A 162 11.29 16.53 -4.27
N ILE A 163 12.49 16.02 -3.98
CA ILE A 163 13.62 16.82 -3.50
C ILE A 163 14.10 17.78 -4.60
N ILE A 164 14.23 17.31 -5.84
CA ILE A 164 14.60 18.15 -6.99
C ILE A 164 13.58 19.27 -7.17
N GLN A 165 12.29 18.95 -7.09
CA GLN A 165 11.22 19.93 -7.16
C GLN A 165 11.39 21.03 -6.11
N MET A 166 11.62 20.67 -4.85
CA MET A 166 11.81 21.65 -3.76
C MET A 166 13.04 22.53 -3.99
N ASN A 167 14.15 21.95 -4.44
CA ASN A 167 15.37 22.71 -4.76
C ASN A 167 15.18 23.67 -5.93
N LEU A 168 14.50 23.25 -6.99
CA LEU A 168 14.20 24.11 -8.14
C LEU A 168 13.32 25.31 -7.76
N GLN A 169 12.38 25.12 -6.85
CA GLN A 169 11.57 26.20 -6.28
C GLN A 169 12.45 27.17 -5.45
N ALA A 170 13.39 26.64 -4.66
CA ALA A 170 14.30 27.45 -3.84
C ALA A 170 15.27 28.30 -4.67
N ILE A 171 15.70 27.84 -5.85
CA ILE A 171 16.58 28.58 -6.78
C ILE A 171 15.83 29.74 -7.47
N GLY A 172 14.50 29.85 -7.28
CA GLY A 172 13.73 30.97 -7.80
C GLY A 172 13.34 30.87 -9.27
N LEU A 173 13.28 29.66 -9.81
CA LEU A 173 12.68 29.43 -11.13
C LEU A 173 11.21 29.93 -11.11
N ARG A 174 10.91 30.94 -11.94
CA ARG A 174 9.61 31.62 -12.01
C ARG A 174 8.52 30.76 -12.68
N LEU A 175 8.47 29.47 -12.38
CA LEU A 175 7.39 28.62 -12.81
C LEU A 175 6.31 28.58 -11.72
N PRO A 176 5.02 28.49 -12.09
CA PRO A 176 3.94 28.35 -11.13
C PRO A 176 4.18 27.14 -10.20
N ALA A 177 4.02 27.31 -8.90
CA ALA A 177 4.23 26.26 -7.88
C ALA A 177 3.39 25.00 -8.19
N GLN A 178 2.25 25.19 -8.84
CA GLN A 178 1.34 24.11 -9.26
C GLN A 178 2.00 23.15 -10.26
N LEU A 179 2.79 23.67 -11.21
CA LEU A 179 3.51 22.82 -12.18
C LEU A 179 4.55 21.93 -11.48
N PHE A 180 5.24 22.47 -10.49
CA PHE A 180 6.17 21.68 -9.69
C PHE A 180 5.44 20.59 -8.88
N SER A 181 4.28 20.92 -8.30
CA SER A 181 3.49 19.94 -7.53
C SER A 181 2.94 18.80 -8.41
N MET A 182 2.80 19.00 -9.71
CA MET A 182 2.40 17.96 -10.66
C MET A 182 3.57 17.02 -11.04
N ALA A 183 4.83 17.40 -10.85
CA ALA A 183 5.99 16.65 -11.31
C ALA A 183 6.01 15.17 -10.84
N PRO A 184 5.77 14.82 -9.57
CA PRO A 184 5.72 13.42 -9.14
C PRO A 184 4.64 12.62 -9.85
N TYR A 185 3.48 13.21 -10.10
CA TYR A 185 2.37 12.53 -10.79
C TYR A 185 2.66 12.31 -12.28
N VAL A 186 3.29 13.29 -12.94
CA VAL A 186 3.73 13.16 -14.34
C VAL A 186 4.77 12.03 -14.45
N VAL A 187 5.74 11.99 -13.55
CA VAL A 187 6.72 10.88 -13.51
C VAL A 187 6.02 9.55 -13.29
N THR A 188 5.00 9.50 -12.42
CA THR A 188 4.19 8.28 -12.21
C THR A 188 3.54 7.82 -13.51
N LEU A 189 2.92 8.73 -14.26
CA LEU A 189 2.26 8.42 -15.53
C LEU A 189 3.27 7.90 -16.56
N ILE A 190 4.41 8.58 -16.72
CA ILE A 190 5.47 8.16 -17.65
C ILE A 190 5.95 6.75 -17.31
N VAL A 191 6.22 6.52 -16.04
CA VAL A 191 6.68 5.22 -15.55
C VAL A 191 5.62 4.14 -15.75
N LEU A 192 4.35 4.42 -15.48
CA LEU A 192 3.25 3.47 -15.73
C LEU A 192 3.12 3.14 -17.23
N VAL A 193 3.26 4.12 -18.12
CA VAL A 193 3.24 3.89 -19.57
C VAL A 193 4.39 2.98 -20.01
N ILE A 194 5.61 3.24 -19.53
CA ILE A 194 6.80 2.43 -19.86
C ILE A 194 6.61 0.98 -19.37
N ILE A 195 6.07 0.78 -18.17
CA ILE A 195 5.85 -0.55 -17.62
C ILE A 195 4.69 -1.24 -18.32
N SER A 196 3.60 -0.51 -18.61
CA SER A 196 2.41 -1.04 -19.28
C SER A 196 2.71 -1.54 -20.69
N SER A 197 3.75 -1.04 -21.33
CA SER A 197 4.21 -1.57 -22.62
C SER A 197 4.65 -3.04 -22.55
N ASN A 198 5.01 -3.53 -21.35
CA ASN A 198 5.39 -4.93 -21.07
C ASN A 198 4.31 -5.68 -20.28
N GLN A 199 3.10 -5.74 -20.82
CA GLN A 199 1.91 -6.33 -20.16
C GLN A 199 2.10 -7.76 -19.64
N LEU A 200 2.92 -8.57 -20.30
CA LEU A 200 3.24 -9.93 -19.84
C LEU A 200 3.94 -9.96 -18.48
N ARG A 201 4.86 -9.02 -18.21
CA ARG A 201 5.57 -8.95 -16.93
C ARG A 201 4.67 -8.52 -15.78
N ILE A 202 3.71 -7.65 -16.02
CA ILE A 202 2.77 -7.16 -14.98
C ILE A 202 1.82 -8.28 -14.61
N LYS A 203 1.20 -8.96 -15.59
CA LYS A 203 0.27 -10.08 -15.37
C LYS A 203 0.93 -11.25 -14.64
N LEU A 204 2.20 -11.55 -14.93
CA LEU A 204 2.94 -12.64 -14.28
C LEU A 204 3.46 -12.30 -12.88
N SER A 205 3.46 -11.04 -12.48
CA SER A 205 4.02 -10.61 -11.18
C SER A 205 2.96 -10.20 -10.16
N ALA A 206 1.76 -9.80 -10.60
CA ALA A 206 0.67 -9.47 -9.71
C ALA A 206 0.06 -10.75 -9.12
N PRO A 207 -0.27 -10.80 -7.82
CA PRO A 207 -0.99 -11.93 -7.24
C PRO A 207 -2.32 -12.15 -7.96
N ALA A 208 -2.57 -13.35 -8.49
CA ALA A 208 -3.76 -13.61 -9.31
C ALA A 208 -5.07 -13.49 -8.51
N SER A 209 -5.01 -13.72 -7.19
CA SER A 209 -6.16 -13.58 -6.29
C SER A 209 -6.39 -12.16 -5.78
N LEU A 210 -5.69 -11.16 -6.31
CA LEU A 210 -5.86 -9.77 -5.90
C LEU A 210 -7.28 -9.29 -6.23
N THR A 211 -7.95 -8.64 -5.27
CA THR A 211 -9.34 -8.15 -5.35
C THR A 211 -10.43 -9.23 -5.42
N ILE A 212 -10.09 -10.51 -5.51
CA ILE A 212 -11.07 -11.58 -5.58
C ILE A 212 -11.54 -11.94 -4.17
N PRO A 213 -12.86 -11.92 -3.86
CA PRO A 213 -13.37 -12.39 -2.59
C PRO A 213 -13.20 -13.91 -2.46
N PHE A 214 -13.01 -14.40 -1.23
CA PHE A 214 -12.88 -15.82 -0.95
C PHE A 214 -14.13 -16.34 -0.24
N TYR A 215 -14.80 -17.34 -0.82
CA TYR A 215 -15.96 -18.01 -0.27
C TYR A 215 -15.60 -19.43 0.16
N LYS A 216 -15.78 -19.76 1.44
CA LYS A 216 -15.47 -21.11 1.98
C LYS A 216 -16.31 -22.24 1.39
N GLY A 217 -17.44 -21.94 0.78
CA GLY A 217 -18.42 -22.94 0.33
C GLY A 217 -18.41 -23.28 -1.15
N CYS A 218 -17.57 -22.65 -1.97
CA CYS A 218 -17.68 -22.74 -3.44
C CYS A 218 -16.79 -23.80 -4.11
N LEU A 219 -16.16 -24.70 -3.36
CA LEU A 219 -15.28 -25.72 -3.92
C LEU A 219 -16.00 -26.91 -4.58
N LEU A 220 -17.30 -27.05 -4.37
CA LEU A 220 -18.07 -28.22 -4.86
C LEU A 220 -18.81 -27.99 -6.17
N TYR A 221 -18.83 -26.78 -6.74
CA TYR A 221 -19.72 -26.47 -7.86
C TYR A 221 -19.03 -26.22 -9.22
N THR A 222 -17.72 -26.33 -9.30
CA THR A 222 -16.99 -26.04 -10.55
C THR A 222 -16.59 -27.30 -11.32
N SER A 223 -16.81 -28.52 -10.79
CA SER A 223 -16.49 -29.76 -11.54
C SER A 223 -17.67 -30.31 -12.37
N ASP A 224 -18.91 -30.01 -11.98
CA ASP A 224 -20.08 -30.57 -12.62
C ASP A 224 -20.67 -29.69 -13.74
N ALA A 225 -20.26 -28.42 -13.87
CA ALA A 225 -20.75 -27.54 -14.92
C ALA A 225 -19.97 -27.66 -16.26
N ALA A 226 -18.88 -28.41 -16.28
CA ALA A 226 -18.08 -28.63 -17.50
C ALA A 226 -18.47 -29.84 -18.30
N ASP A 227 -19.31 -30.76 -17.75
CA ASP A 227 -19.69 -32.00 -18.38
C ASP A 227 -21.09 -31.98 -19.04
N ASP A 228 -21.84 -30.89 -18.97
CA ASP A 228 -23.20 -30.79 -19.53
C ASP A 228 -23.27 -30.13 -20.92
N ASP A 229 -22.15 -29.82 -21.58
CA ASP A 229 -22.08 -29.27 -22.93
C ASP A 229 -21.45 -30.25 -23.94
N THR A 230 -21.85 -31.53 -23.92
CA THR A 230 -21.61 -32.46 -25.04
C THR A 230 -22.90 -32.96 -25.67
#